data_c6c9805f04c33c3ea63208329143609c
#
_entry.id   c6c9805f04c33c3ea63208329143609c
#
_cell.length_a   1.000
_cell.length_b   1.000
_cell.length_c   1.000
_cell.angle_alpha   90.00
_cell.angle_beta   90.00
_cell.angle_gamma   90.00
#
_symmetry.space_group_name_H-M   'P 1'
#
loop_
_entity.id
_entity.type
_entity.pdbx_description
1 polymer ?
#
loop_
_entity_poly.entity_id
_entity_poly.type
_entity_poly.pdbx_seq_one_letter_code
_entity_poly.pdbx_strand_id
1 'polypeptide(L)'
;MKRFFIALITVHCSLFTISAQTANELHTNAVRLASRGYFNKSLDCLRQIPADSLNAEDMRLYYSNFAQLGQNDSLAYWADEMLKHNPYDATLIVDYTPRLNNGWQGDVGRKSFPKKVINICKKYVEHDSTHILVNRQLAEAYYNIGNYDLALQELKKLEAVGDTCFGTLYTMGLTYQRMGDNSTAYDYLYRAYNKNDHHPYCLFMLGIVSNRVGLGAEALSYLDEAKKLLMPDRQTLFRLHKELADAFKLKSEPDFRLEELQECMRYAEEKDVNELTYLMGQCYFQLKQRDKAKDYFNRFLEATENKEYNDKIKDMRSAAQRNLRMMMW
;
A
#
# COMPACT_ATOMS: atom_id res chain seq x y z
N MET A 1 60.57 -33.66 12.38
CA MET A 1 59.64 -32.78 11.63
C MET A 1 58.33 -33.45 11.17
N LYS A 2 58.31 -34.63 10.58
CA LYS A 2 57.07 -35.29 10.13
C LYS A 2 56.04 -35.61 11.23
N ARG A 3 56.44 -35.94 12.45
CA ARG A 3 55.49 -36.25 13.55
C ARG A 3 54.81 -35.00 14.14
N PHE A 4 55.46 -33.83 14.07
CA PHE A 4 54.84 -32.57 14.52
C PHE A 4 53.78 -32.06 13.53
N PHE A 5 53.95 -32.28 12.24
CA PHE A 5 52.96 -31.86 11.23
C PHE A 5 51.68 -32.71 11.29
N ILE A 6 51.79 -34.03 11.57
CA ILE A 6 50.63 -34.92 11.70
C ILE A 6 49.84 -34.58 12.98
N ALA A 7 50.50 -34.23 14.10
CA ALA A 7 49.84 -33.83 15.31
C ALA A 7 49.09 -32.48 15.15
N LEU A 8 49.64 -31.51 14.40
CA LEU A 8 49.01 -30.24 14.13
C LEU A 8 47.74 -30.38 13.24
N ILE A 9 47.79 -31.26 12.23
CA ILE A 9 46.66 -31.55 11.33
C ILE A 9 45.56 -32.26 12.11
N THR A 10 45.91 -33.26 12.97
CA THR A 10 44.88 -33.96 13.77
C THR A 10 44.24 -33.08 14.83
N VAL A 11 44.99 -32.17 15.47
CA VAL A 11 44.40 -31.21 16.40
C VAL A 11 43.50 -30.20 15.67
N HIS A 12 43.91 -29.71 14.50
CA HIS A 12 43.05 -28.80 13.70
C HIS A 12 41.77 -29.51 13.21
N CYS A 13 41.85 -30.74 12.72
CA CYS A 13 40.70 -31.53 12.32
C CYS A 13 39.77 -31.86 13.51
N SER A 14 40.34 -32.15 14.71
CA SER A 14 39.52 -32.45 15.90
C SER A 14 38.83 -31.19 16.45
N LEU A 15 39.46 -30.04 16.40
CA LEU A 15 38.83 -28.76 16.77
C LEU A 15 37.72 -28.36 15.79
N PHE A 16 37.92 -28.59 14.50
CA PHE A 16 36.90 -28.36 13.47
C PHE A 16 35.69 -29.29 13.62
N THR A 17 35.92 -30.59 13.93
CA THR A 17 34.82 -31.56 14.15
C THR A 17 34.06 -31.28 15.45
N ILE A 18 34.73 -30.88 16.53
CA ILE A 18 34.09 -30.49 17.80
C ILE A 18 33.26 -29.20 17.60
N SER A 19 33.80 -28.22 16.89
CA SER A 19 33.09 -26.97 16.57
C SER A 19 31.83 -27.24 15.71
N ALA A 20 31.92 -28.08 14.67
CA ALA A 20 30.79 -28.43 13.83
C ALA A 20 29.73 -29.25 14.56
N GLN A 21 30.10 -30.15 15.47
CA GLN A 21 29.15 -30.92 16.28
C GLN A 21 28.39 -30.01 17.26
N THR A 22 29.08 -29.05 17.89
CA THR A 22 28.46 -28.05 18.77
C THR A 22 27.53 -27.13 18.01
N ALA A 23 27.89 -26.68 16.81
CA ALA A 23 27.04 -25.85 15.96
C ALA A 23 25.74 -26.58 15.57
N ASN A 24 25.83 -27.86 15.21
CA ASN A 24 24.66 -28.68 14.86
C ASN A 24 23.71 -28.91 16.07
N GLU A 25 24.25 -29.07 17.27
CA GLU A 25 23.46 -29.18 18.49
C GLU A 25 22.75 -27.86 18.80
N LEU A 26 23.41 -26.71 18.62
CA LEU A 26 22.83 -25.38 18.80
C LEU A 26 21.72 -25.12 17.77
N HIS A 27 21.95 -25.50 16.48
CA HIS A 27 20.93 -25.44 15.44
C HIS A 27 19.70 -26.26 15.82
N THR A 28 19.89 -27.55 16.20
CA THR A 28 18.78 -28.44 16.58
C THR A 28 17.99 -27.89 17.76
N ASN A 29 18.66 -27.31 18.77
CA ASN A 29 18.01 -26.67 19.89
C ASN A 29 17.24 -25.41 19.46
N ALA A 30 17.81 -24.60 18.58
CA ALA A 30 17.16 -23.39 18.06
C ALA A 30 15.87 -23.74 17.30
N VAL A 31 15.90 -24.73 16.41
CA VAL A 31 14.73 -25.24 15.67
C VAL A 31 13.65 -25.72 16.65
N ARG A 32 14.02 -26.52 17.65
CA ARG A 32 13.08 -27.03 18.67
C ARG A 32 12.44 -25.91 19.48
N LEU A 33 13.18 -24.85 19.82
CA LEU A 33 12.66 -23.69 20.55
C LEU A 33 11.72 -22.85 19.69
N ALA A 34 12.09 -22.61 18.42
CA ALA A 34 11.25 -21.87 17.48
C ALA A 34 9.92 -22.59 17.23
N SER A 35 9.93 -23.90 17.03
CA SER A 35 8.71 -24.71 16.82
C SER A 35 7.73 -24.67 18.00
N ARG A 36 8.20 -24.28 19.19
CA ARG A 36 7.39 -24.11 20.41
C ARG A 36 7.04 -22.65 20.68
N GLY A 37 7.38 -21.71 19.77
CA GLY A 37 7.12 -20.29 19.94
C GLY A 37 8.13 -19.53 20.82
N TYR A 38 9.21 -20.16 21.25
CA TYR A 38 10.26 -19.52 22.08
C TYR A 38 11.30 -18.81 21.19
N PHE A 39 10.88 -17.86 20.35
CA PHE A 39 11.70 -17.24 19.32
C PHE A 39 12.94 -16.54 19.88
N ASN A 40 12.84 -15.80 21.00
CA ASN A 40 14.02 -15.17 21.63
C ASN A 40 15.05 -16.20 22.09
N LYS A 41 14.64 -17.29 22.72
CA LYS A 41 15.54 -18.36 23.16
C LYS A 41 16.17 -19.09 21.95
N SER A 42 15.42 -19.24 20.85
CA SER A 42 15.96 -19.77 19.60
C SER A 42 17.04 -18.87 19.05
N LEU A 43 16.83 -17.54 19.04
CA LEU A 43 17.86 -16.57 18.64
C LEU A 43 19.10 -16.61 19.55
N ASP A 44 18.94 -16.85 20.85
CA ASP A 44 20.07 -16.98 21.78
C ASP A 44 20.93 -18.22 21.50
N CYS A 45 20.34 -19.33 21.05
CA CYS A 45 21.06 -20.49 20.54
C CYS A 45 21.79 -20.16 19.24
N LEU A 46 21.14 -19.52 18.29
CA LEU A 46 21.73 -19.18 17.00
C LEU A 46 22.91 -18.21 17.13
N ARG A 47 22.83 -17.24 18.06
CA ARG A 47 23.94 -16.29 18.33
C ARG A 47 25.22 -16.95 18.88
N GLN A 48 25.12 -18.18 19.40
CA GLN A 48 26.28 -18.95 19.90
C GLN A 48 26.95 -19.74 18.79
N ILE A 49 26.32 -19.87 17.59
CA ILE A 49 26.94 -20.51 16.43
C ILE A 49 28.00 -19.54 15.87
N PRO A 50 29.25 -19.98 15.68
CA PRO A 50 30.26 -19.15 15.06
C PRO A 50 29.84 -18.69 13.65
N ALA A 51 30.16 -17.45 13.29
CA ALA A 51 29.71 -16.84 12.03
C ALA A 51 30.17 -17.62 10.76
N ASP A 52 31.33 -18.23 10.82
CA ASP A 52 31.92 -19.10 9.78
C ASP A 52 31.27 -20.49 9.71
N SER A 53 30.50 -20.85 10.72
CA SER A 53 29.74 -22.12 10.82
C SER A 53 28.25 -21.98 10.56
N LEU A 54 27.76 -20.73 10.35
CA LEU A 54 26.37 -20.48 10.00
C LEU A 54 26.06 -21.04 8.60
N ASN A 55 24.99 -21.81 8.53
CA ASN A 55 24.50 -22.37 7.27
C ASN A 55 23.21 -21.67 6.78
N ALA A 56 22.72 -22.07 5.61
CA ALA A 56 21.51 -21.47 5.03
C ALA A 56 20.25 -21.69 5.88
N GLU A 57 20.18 -22.81 6.62
CA GLU A 57 19.04 -23.12 7.51
C GLU A 57 19.06 -22.25 8.75
N ASP A 58 20.24 -21.95 9.31
CA ASP A 58 20.40 -21.02 10.42
C ASP A 58 19.95 -19.62 10.01
N MET A 59 20.35 -19.14 8.82
CA MET A 59 19.93 -17.83 8.30
C MET A 59 18.41 -17.77 8.12
N ARG A 60 17.79 -18.84 7.59
CA ARG A 60 16.32 -18.93 7.48
C ARG A 60 15.64 -18.91 8.85
N LEU A 61 16.24 -19.54 9.83
CA LEU A 61 15.72 -19.57 11.20
C LEU A 61 15.84 -18.19 11.87
N TYR A 62 16.94 -17.47 11.66
CA TYR A 62 17.04 -16.06 12.05
C TYR A 62 15.94 -15.23 11.42
N TYR A 63 15.80 -15.32 10.10
CA TYR A 63 14.76 -14.59 9.35
C TYR A 63 13.36 -14.88 9.89
N SER A 64 13.00 -16.15 10.07
CA SER A 64 11.68 -16.56 10.54
C SER A 64 11.42 -16.11 11.99
N ASN A 65 12.39 -16.24 12.88
CA ASN A 65 12.26 -15.79 14.27
C ASN A 65 12.04 -14.27 14.35
N PHE A 66 12.80 -13.47 13.58
CA PHE A 66 12.62 -12.02 13.54
C PHE A 66 11.28 -11.62 12.91
N ALA A 67 10.79 -12.39 11.93
CA ALA A 67 9.45 -12.20 11.37
C ALA A 67 8.35 -12.39 12.43
N GLN A 68 8.46 -13.44 13.25
CA GLN A 68 7.49 -13.71 14.33
C GLN A 68 7.55 -12.68 15.46
N LEU A 69 8.72 -12.10 15.70
CA LEU A 69 8.92 -11.06 16.72
C LEU A 69 8.61 -9.64 16.21
N GLY A 70 8.30 -9.46 14.91
CA GLY A 70 8.07 -8.15 14.30
C GLY A 70 9.31 -7.25 14.26
N GLN A 71 10.52 -7.83 14.36
CA GLN A 71 11.78 -7.08 14.33
C GLN A 71 12.25 -6.86 12.89
N ASN A 72 11.67 -5.86 12.26
CA ASN A 72 11.77 -5.62 10.82
C ASN A 72 13.20 -5.35 10.32
N ASP A 73 14.02 -4.58 11.06
CA ASP A 73 15.40 -4.27 10.65
C ASP A 73 16.27 -5.52 10.64
N SER A 74 16.15 -6.35 11.67
CA SER A 74 16.89 -7.62 11.78
C SER A 74 16.43 -8.63 10.73
N LEU A 75 15.10 -8.69 10.47
CA LEU A 75 14.54 -9.50 9.39
C LEU A 75 15.11 -9.06 8.04
N ALA A 76 15.14 -7.75 7.76
CA ALA A 76 15.67 -7.21 6.51
C ALA A 76 17.17 -7.53 6.33
N TYR A 77 17.95 -7.43 7.40
CA TYR A 77 19.36 -7.81 7.39
C TYR A 77 19.56 -9.27 6.96
N TRP A 78 18.83 -10.22 7.58
CA TRP A 78 18.97 -11.62 7.28
C TRP A 78 18.44 -11.99 5.89
N ALA A 79 17.34 -11.35 5.45
CA ALA A 79 16.88 -11.52 4.07
C ALA A 79 17.93 -11.08 3.06
N ASP A 80 18.58 -9.94 3.30
CA ASP A 80 19.63 -9.43 2.42
C ASP A 80 20.86 -10.34 2.41
N GLU A 81 21.29 -10.86 3.58
CA GLU A 81 22.39 -11.84 3.64
C GLU A 81 22.04 -13.11 2.87
N MET A 82 20.84 -13.66 3.04
CA MET A 82 20.40 -14.83 2.28
C MET A 82 20.39 -14.58 0.76
N LEU A 83 19.92 -13.40 0.32
CA LEU A 83 19.89 -13.02 -1.11
C LEU A 83 21.29 -12.75 -1.69
N LYS A 84 22.30 -12.42 -0.88
CA LYS A 84 23.70 -12.37 -1.32
C LYS A 84 24.22 -13.77 -1.66
N HIS A 85 23.87 -14.77 -0.85
CA HIS A 85 24.27 -16.16 -1.09
C HIS A 85 23.46 -16.83 -2.19
N ASN A 86 22.15 -16.62 -2.21
CA ASN A 86 21.25 -17.15 -3.25
C ASN A 86 20.29 -16.06 -3.74
N PRO A 87 20.66 -15.28 -4.76
CA PRO A 87 19.83 -14.21 -5.30
C PRO A 87 18.59 -14.71 -6.08
N TYR A 88 18.48 -16.03 -6.28
CA TYR A 88 17.38 -16.68 -6.99
C TYR A 88 16.48 -17.51 -6.07
N ASP A 89 16.49 -17.25 -4.77
CA ASP A 89 15.57 -17.89 -3.83
C ASP A 89 14.16 -17.29 -3.98
N ALA A 90 13.37 -17.87 -4.89
CA ALA A 90 12.00 -17.42 -5.15
C ALA A 90 11.13 -17.40 -3.89
N THR A 91 11.28 -18.37 -3.00
CA THR A 91 10.50 -18.49 -1.77
C THR A 91 10.77 -17.30 -0.84
N LEU A 92 12.04 -16.96 -0.66
CA LEU A 92 12.43 -15.78 0.13
C LEU A 92 11.97 -14.48 -0.54
N ILE A 93 12.16 -14.34 -1.85
CA ILE A 93 11.75 -13.15 -2.60
C ILE A 93 10.24 -12.92 -2.44
N VAL A 94 9.43 -13.96 -2.63
CA VAL A 94 7.95 -13.86 -2.54
C VAL A 94 7.46 -13.55 -1.12
N ASP A 95 8.18 -13.98 -0.07
CA ASP A 95 7.83 -13.62 1.31
C ASP A 95 8.33 -12.21 1.71
N TYR A 96 9.53 -11.84 1.27
CA TYR A 96 10.18 -10.60 1.69
C TYR A 96 9.70 -9.36 0.93
N THR A 97 9.53 -9.45 -0.40
CA THR A 97 9.24 -8.29 -1.24
C THR A 97 7.88 -7.63 -0.99
N PRO A 98 6.78 -8.35 -0.63
CA PRO A 98 5.54 -7.69 -0.24
C PRO A 98 5.69 -6.78 0.99
N ARG A 99 6.52 -7.17 1.94
CA ARG A 99 6.83 -6.37 3.14
C ARG A 99 7.53 -5.06 2.77
N LEU A 100 8.43 -5.12 1.78
CA LEU A 100 9.13 -3.94 1.25
C LEU A 100 8.20 -3.04 0.41
N ASN A 101 7.30 -3.62 -0.37
CA ASN A 101 6.35 -2.88 -1.21
C ASN A 101 5.31 -2.12 -0.38
N ASN A 102 4.75 -2.78 0.63
CA ASN A 102 3.63 -2.26 1.42
C ASN A 102 4.05 -1.56 2.72
N GLY A 103 5.35 -1.58 3.03
CA GLY A 103 5.89 -1.14 4.32
C GLY A 103 5.63 -2.15 5.44
N TRP A 104 6.35 -2.01 6.53
CA TRP A 104 6.24 -2.91 7.68
C TRP A 104 4.96 -2.67 8.47
N GLN A 105 4.28 -3.74 8.87
CA GLN A 105 3.14 -3.63 9.78
C GLN A 105 3.61 -3.12 11.14
N GLY A 106 2.96 -2.07 11.64
CA GLY A 106 3.27 -1.47 12.95
C GLY A 106 4.16 -0.23 12.93
N ASP A 107 4.81 0.10 11.82
CA ASP A 107 5.59 1.34 11.71
C ASP A 107 4.68 2.56 11.56
N VAL A 108 4.83 3.52 12.45
CA VAL A 108 4.24 4.85 12.30
C VAL A 108 4.96 5.55 11.14
N GLY A 109 4.26 5.65 9.99
CA GLY A 109 4.83 6.23 8.77
C GLY A 109 5.41 5.23 7.78
N ARG A 110 4.85 4.03 7.69
CA ARG A 110 5.11 2.92 6.72
C ARG A 110 6.15 3.24 5.65
N LYS A 111 7.43 3.07 5.97
CA LYS A 111 8.49 3.18 4.96
C LYS A 111 8.38 2.01 3.99
N SER A 112 8.07 2.29 2.74
CA SER A 112 8.16 1.31 1.65
C SER A 112 9.49 1.43 0.92
N PHE A 113 9.96 0.34 0.35
CA PHE A 113 11.26 0.26 -0.34
C PHE A 113 11.10 -0.31 -1.76
N PRO A 114 10.21 0.25 -2.60
CA PRO A 114 9.90 -0.35 -3.90
C PRO A 114 11.11 -0.39 -4.84
N LYS A 115 12.04 0.58 -4.75
CA LYS A 115 13.29 0.53 -5.53
C LYS A 115 14.15 -0.69 -5.19
N LYS A 116 14.18 -1.11 -3.93
CA LYS A 116 14.87 -2.33 -3.49
C LYS A 116 14.17 -3.57 -4.05
N VAL A 117 12.83 -3.60 -4.03
CA VAL A 117 12.04 -4.68 -4.64
C VAL A 117 12.33 -4.80 -6.13
N ILE A 118 12.36 -3.68 -6.86
CA ILE A 118 12.70 -3.67 -8.29
C ILE A 118 14.06 -4.32 -8.53
N ASN A 119 15.08 -3.97 -7.75
CA ASN A 119 16.41 -4.54 -7.91
C ASN A 119 16.45 -6.06 -7.65
N ILE A 120 15.77 -6.52 -6.60
CA ILE A 120 15.67 -7.94 -6.25
C ILE A 120 14.93 -8.71 -7.34
N CYS A 121 13.72 -8.25 -7.70
CA CYS A 121 12.87 -8.94 -8.66
C CYS A 121 13.44 -8.93 -10.07
N LYS A 122 14.04 -7.82 -10.54
CA LYS A 122 14.71 -7.78 -11.85
C LYS A 122 15.82 -8.79 -11.97
N LYS A 123 16.69 -8.89 -10.96
CA LYS A 123 17.76 -9.88 -10.95
C LYS A 123 17.21 -11.30 -11.04
N TYR A 124 16.11 -11.59 -10.36
CA TYR A 124 15.44 -12.90 -10.46
C TYR A 124 14.84 -13.12 -11.84
N VAL A 125 14.10 -12.15 -12.38
CA VAL A 125 13.40 -12.26 -13.67
C VAL A 125 14.36 -12.40 -14.85
N GLU A 126 15.59 -11.88 -14.76
CA GLU A 126 16.66 -12.15 -15.72
C GLU A 126 17.07 -13.64 -15.76
N HIS A 127 16.90 -14.35 -14.64
CA HIS A 127 17.17 -15.79 -14.53
C HIS A 127 15.92 -16.63 -14.87
N ASP A 128 14.75 -16.27 -14.31
CA ASP A 128 13.47 -16.93 -14.56
C ASP A 128 12.36 -15.88 -14.72
N SER A 129 12.01 -15.58 -15.97
CA SER A 129 10.97 -14.62 -16.33
C SER A 129 9.55 -15.16 -16.19
N THR A 130 9.36 -16.44 -15.85
CA THR A 130 8.03 -17.09 -15.83
C THR A 130 7.38 -17.11 -14.46
N HIS A 131 8.13 -16.76 -13.40
CA HIS A 131 7.64 -16.86 -12.03
C HIS A 131 6.59 -15.78 -11.71
N ILE A 132 5.32 -16.15 -11.74
CA ILE A 132 4.16 -15.24 -11.62
C ILE A 132 4.23 -14.33 -10.39
N LEU A 133 4.54 -14.89 -9.20
CA LEU A 133 4.53 -14.11 -7.96
C LEU A 133 5.64 -13.05 -7.91
N VAL A 134 6.83 -13.37 -8.44
CA VAL A 134 7.94 -12.39 -8.50
C VAL A 134 7.62 -11.28 -9.50
N ASN A 135 7.08 -11.63 -10.69
CA ASN A 135 6.66 -10.65 -11.69
C ASN A 135 5.56 -9.72 -11.14
N ARG A 136 4.62 -10.25 -10.34
CA ARG A 136 3.59 -9.45 -9.68
C ARG A 136 4.20 -8.45 -8.68
N GLN A 137 5.18 -8.87 -7.86
CA GLN A 137 5.88 -7.98 -6.94
C GLN A 137 6.67 -6.89 -7.68
N LEU A 138 7.25 -7.22 -8.83
CA LEU A 138 7.92 -6.25 -9.69
C LEU A 138 6.95 -5.20 -10.24
N ALA A 139 5.80 -5.63 -10.74
CA ALA A 139 4.76 -4.75 -11.26
C ALA A 139 4.23 -3.80 -10.16
N GLU A 140 3.96 -4.33 -8.96
CA GLU A 140 3.53 -3.56 -7.80
C GLU A 140 4.59 -2.52 -7.38
N ALA A 141 5.87 -2.90 -7.41
CA ALA A 141 6.96 -1.99 -7.08
C ALA A 141 7.10 -0.86 -8.12
N TYR A 142 6.90 -1.12 -9.41
CA TYR A 142 6.84 -0.08 -10.43
C TYR A 142 5.65 0.85 -10.22
N TYR A 143 4.48 0.32 -9.89
CA TYR A 143 3.32 1.13 -9.52
C TYR A 143 3.63 2.06 -8.33
N ASN A 144 4.26 1.53 -7.27
CA ASN A 144 4.56 2.25 -6.04
C ASN A 144 5.57 3.39 -6.24
N ILE A 145 6.46 3.31 -7.23
CA ILE A 145 7.35 4.44 -7.60
C ILE A 145 6.73 5.38 -8.63
N GLY A 146 5.49 5.14 -9.06
CA GLY A 146 4.79 5.96 -10.06
C GLY A 146 5.19 5.66 -11.51
N ASN A 147 5.94 4.60 -11.78
CA ASN A 147 6.27 4.20 -13.15
C ASN A 147 5.16 3.28 -13.70
N TYR A 148 4.04 3.89 -14.05
CA TYR A 148 2.83 3.18 -14.45
C TYR A 148 2.97 2.43 -15.78
N ASP A 149 3.79 2.93 -16.70
CA ASP A 149 4.05 2.27 -17.99
C ASP A 149 4.74 0.92 -17.79
N LEU A 150 5.81 0.87 -16.98
CA LEU A 150 6.50 -0.38 -16.67
C LEU A 150 5.62 -1.30 -15.82
N ALA A 151 4.86 -0.76 -14.86
CA ALA A 151 3.90 -1.55 -14.11
C ALA A 151 2.90 -2.24 -15.03
N LEU A 152 2.31 -1.49 -15.97
CA LEU A 152 1.34 -2.03 -16.92
C LEU A 152 1.96 -3.05 -17.88
N GLN A 153 3.21 -2.82 -18.30
CA GLN A 153 3.93 -3.80 -19.14
C GLN A 153 4.07 -5.16 -18.44
N GLU A 154 4.50 -5.18 -17.17
CA GLU A 154 4.62 -6.41 -16.40
C GLU A 154 3.25 -7.06 -16.11
N LEU A 155 2.24 -6.25 -15.76
CA LEU A 155 0.87 -6.74 -15.52
C LEU A 155 0.24 -7.36 -16.77
N LYS A 156 0.45 -6.79 -17.96
CA LYS A 156 -0.02 -7.37 -19.23
C LYS A 156 0.67 -8.70 -19.56
N LYS A 157 1.93 -8.88 -19.22
CA LYS A 157 2.61 -10.18 -19.33
C LYS A 157 1.94 -11.22 -18.43
N LEU A 158 1.59 -10.85 -17.19
CA LEU A 158 0.88 -11.72 -16.27
C LEU A 158 -0.50 -12.11 -16.79
N GLU A 159 -1.27 -11.14 -17.30
CA GLU A 159 -2.58 -11.40 -17.89
C GLU A 159 -2.48 -12.32 -19.12
N ALA A 160 -1.46 -12.13 -19.96
CA ALA A 160 -1.24 -12.95 -21.15
C ALA A 160 -0.95 -14.43 -20.84
N VAL A 161 -0.36 -14.73 -19.66
CA VAL A 161 -0.17 -16.10 -19.17
C VAL A 161 -1.35 -16.62 -18.34
N GLY A 162 -2.47 -15.86 -18.30
CA GLY A 162 -3.71 -16.26 -17.63
C GLY A 162 -3.77 -15.90 -16.14
N ASP A 163 -2.86 -15.11 -15.61
CA ASP A 163 -2.95 -14.64 -14.22
C ASP A 163 -4.05 -13.58 -14.09
N THR A 164 -5.23 -14.01 -13.67
CA THR A 164 -6.40 -13.17 -13.39
C THR A 164 -6.78 -13.19 -11.91
N CYS A 165 -5.80 -13.31 -11.03
CA CYS A 165 -6.06 -13.23 -9.59
C CYS A 165 -6.42 -11.80 -9.15
N PHE A 166 -6.98 -11.69 -7.95
CA PHE A 166 -7.34 -10.39 -7.37
C PHE A 166 -6.18 -9.37 -7.43
N GLY A 167 -4.98 -9.75 -6.98
CA GLY A 167 -3.83 -8.83 -6.91
C GLY A 167 -3.45 -8.25 -8.27
N THR A 168 -3.37 -9.08 -9.31
CA THR A 168 -3.04 -8.63 -10.67
C THR A 168 -4.12 -7.70 -11.22
N LEU A 169 -5.38 -8.09 -11.14
CA LEU A 169 -6.50 -7.27 -11.64
C LEU A 169 -6.64 -5.95 -10.87
N TYR A 170 -6.49 -5.99 -9.55
CA TYR A 170 -6.56 -4.81 -8.69
C TYR A 170 -5.44 -3.81 -9.03
N THR A 171 -4.20 -4.29 -9.15
CA THR A 171 -3.06 -3.41 -9.51
C THR A 171 -3.20 -2.87 -10.93
N MET A 172 -3.75 -3.63 -11.89
CA MET A 172 -4.09 -3.11 -13.22
C MET A 172 -5.10 -1.97 -13.14
N GLY A 173 -6.18 -2.15 -12.41
CA GLY A 173 -7.19 -1.12 -12.21
C GLY A 173 -6.64 0.14 -11.56
N LEU A 174 -5.82 0.00 -10.52
CA LEU A 174 -5.13 1.13 -9.89
C LEU A 174 -4.18 1.84 -10.87
N THR A 175 -3.45 1.08 -11.69
CA THR A 175 -2.50 1.63 -12.67
C THR A 175 -3.22 2.45 -13.72
N TYR A 176 -4.29 1.94 -14.33
CA TYR A 176 -5.10 2.69 -15.29
C TYR A 176 -5.73 3.93 -14.68
N GLN A 177 -6.22 3.86 -13.44
CA GLN A 177 -6.75 5.01 -12.71
C GLN A 177 -5.69 6.11 -12.52
N ARG A 178 -4.44 5.75 -12.19
CA ARG A 178 -3.33 6.70 -12.09
C ARG A 178 -2.93 7.32 -13.43
N MET A 179 -3.11 6.60 -14.53
CA MET A 179 -2.90 7.09 -15.89
C MET A 179 -4.08 7.92 -16.42
N GLY A 180 -5.18 8.02 -15.66
CA GLY A 180 -6.38 8.79 -16.04
C GLY A 180 -7.41 8.03 -16.87
N ASP A 181 -7.14 6.78 -17.27
CA ASP A 181 -8.08 5.92 -17.98
C ASP A 181 -9.07 5.27 -16.98
N ASN A 182 -10.05 6.07 -16.57
CA ASN A 182 -11.03 5.64 -15.57
C ASN A 182 -11.99 4.56 -16.09
N SER A 183 -12.25 4.50 -17.41
CA SER A 183 -13.11 3.46 -17.98
C SER A 183 -12.47 2.08 -17.88
N THR A 184 -11.24 1.95 -18.36
CA THR A 184 -10.48 0.69 -18.25
C THR A 184 -10.19 0.35 -16.79
N ALA A 185 -9.93 1.35 -15.93
CA ALA A 185 -9.75 1.14 -14.49
C ALA A 185 -11.00 0.53 -13.84
N TYR A 186 -12.20 1.02 -14.21
CA TYR A 186 -13.45 0.45 -13.73
C TYR A 186 -13.57 -1.03 -14.09
N ASP A 187 -13.32 -1.40 -15.34
CA ASP A 187 -13.41 -2.78 -15.79
C ASP A 187 -12.48 -3.73 -15.02
N TYR A 188 -11.23 -3.33 -14.81
CA TYR A 188 -10.29 -4.14 -14.06
C TYR A 188 -10.62 -4.21 -12.56
N LEU A 189 -11.02 -3.10 -11.95
CA LEU A 189 -11.43 -3.08 -10.53
C LEU A 189 -12.70 -3.88 -10.31
N TYR A 190 -13.66 -3.84 -11.24
CA TYR A 190 -14.86 -4.66 -11.17
C TYR A 190 -14.55 -6.16 -11.31
N ARG A 191 -13.65 -6.53 -12.22
CA ARG A 191 -13.14 -7.91 -12.32
C ARG A 191 -12.41 -8.34 -11.03
N ALA A 192 -11.64 -7.44 -10.40
CA ALA A 192 -10.99 -7.70 -9.11
C ALA A 192 -12.03 -7.88 -7.98
N TYR A 193 -13.04 -7.01 -7.92
CA TYR A 193 -14.15 -7.12 -6.97
C TYR A 193 -14.85 -8.48 -7.07
N ASN A 194 -15.11 -8.99 -8.26
CA ASN A 194 -15.68 -10.32 -8.46
C ASN A 194 -14.77 -11.48 -8.01
N LYS A 195 -13.48 -11.22 -7.72
CA LYS A 195 -12.57 -12.19 -7.09
C LYS A 195 -12.55 -12.08 -5.57
N ASN A 196 -12.79 -10.89 -5.03
CA ASN A 196 -12.85 -10.62 -3.59
C ASN A 196 -13.75 -9.39 -3.35
N ASP A 197 -15.04 -9.63 -3.21
CA ASP A 197 -16.09 -8.62 -3.04
C ASP A 197 -16.03 -7.88 -1.68
N HIS A 198 -15.37 -8.45 -0.69
CA HIS A 198 -15.22 -7.85 0.63
C HIS A 198 -13.89 -7.10 0.84
N HIS A 199 -13.10 -6.87 -0.21
CA HIS A 199 -11.85 -6.13 -0.07
C HIS A 199 -12.11 -4.62 0.03
N PRO A 200 -11.97 -3.99 1.21
CA PRO A 200 -12.46 -2.63 1.46
C PRO A 200 -11.82 -1.56 0.56
N TYR A 201 -10.52 -1.68 0.30
CA TYR A 201 -9.85 -0.72 -0.60
C TYR A 201 -10.22 -0.93 -2.08
N CYS A 202 -10.58 -2.15 -2.49
CA CYS A 202 -11.10 -2.39 -3.84
C CYS A 202 -12.45 -1.71 -4.03
N LEU A 203 -13.36 -1.89 -3.09
CA LEU A 203 -14.65 -1.19 -3.04
C LEU A 203 -14.49 0.33 -3.05
N PHE A 204 -13.58 0.85 -2.23
CA PHE A 204 -13.30 2.28 -2.20
C PHE A 204 -12.80 2.81 -3.56
N MET A 205 -11.85 2.12 -4.18
CA MET A 205 -11.33 2.51 -5.49
C MET A 205 -12.37 2.36 -6.60
N LEU A 206 -13.18 1.31 -6.54
CA LEU A 206 -14.28 1.10 -7.48
C LEU A 206 -15.32 2.24 -7.37
N GLY A 207 -15.66 2.68 -6.16
CA GLY A 207 -16.52 3.84 -5.95
C GLY A 207 -15.93 5.13 -6.52
N ILE A 208 -14.62 5.37 -6.33
CA ILE A 208 -13.93 6.53 -6.92
C ILE A 208 -14.01 6.52 -8.44
N VAL A 209 -13.67 5.39 -9.09
CA VAL A 209 -13.69 5.33 -10.56
C VAL A 209 -15.11 5.37 -11.10
N SER A 210 -16.11 4.81 -10.40
CA SER A 210 -17.54 4.92 -10.75
C SER A 210 -17.96 6.40 -10.79
N ASN A 211 -17.57 7.20 -9.80
CA ASN A 211 -17.80 8.65 -9.84
C ASN A 211 -17.15 9.32 -11.07
N ARG A 212 -15.92 8.92 -11.42
CA ARG A 212 -15.19 9.50 -12.56
C ARG A 212 -15.81 9.16 -13.91
N VAL A 213 -16.47 7.99 -14.03
CA VAL A 213 -17.18 7.57 -15.24
C VAL A 213 -18.67 7.93 -15.23
N GLY A 214 -19.16 8.62 -14.19
CA GLY A 214 -20.54 9.11 -14.11
C GLY A 214 -21.56 8.11 -13.56
N LEU A 215 -21.13 6.99 -12.99
CA LEU A 215 -21.98 5.96 -12.41
C LEU A 215 -22.26 6.25 -10.92
N GLY A 216 -23.05 7.32 -10.66
CA GLY A 216 -23.26 7.81 -9.30
C GLY A 216 -23.98 6.84 -8.36
N ALA A 217 -24.92 6.03 -8.86
CA ALA A 217 -25.65 5.05 -8.06
C ALA A 217 -24.73 3.90 -7.60
N GLU A 218 -23.94 3.36 -8.53
CA GLU A 218 -22.95 2.33 -8.26
C GLU A 218 -21.86 2.84 -7.33
N ALA A 219 -21.40 4.10 -7.54
CA ALA A 219 -20.43 4.73 -6.67
C ALA A 219 -20.90 4.77 -5.22
N LEU A 220 -22.15 5.20 -4.98
CA LEU A 220 -22.74 5.21 -3.64
C LEU A 220 -22.76 3.82 -3.01
N SER A 221 -23.20 2.80 -3.77
CA SER A 221 -23.23 1.42 -3.27
C SER A 221 -21.87 0.93 -2.82
N TYR A 222 -20.85 1.10 -3.66
CA TYR A 222 -19.49 0.65 -3.32
C TYR A 222 -18.87 1.44 -2.17
N LEU A 223 -19.09 2.76 -2.12
CA LEU A 223 -18.54 3.61 -1.05
C LEU A 223 -19.21 3.35 0.31
N ASP A 224 -20.52 3.11 0.34
CA ASP A 224 -21.23 2.74 1.55
C ASP A 224 -20.77 1.39 2.10
N GLU A 225 -20.50 0.42 1.22
CA GLU A 225 -19.97 -0.87 1.63
C GLU A 225 -18.52 -0.73 2.13
N ALA A 226 -17.68 0.02 1.42
CA ALA A 226 -16.32 0.32 1.85
C ALA A 226 -16.30 1.00 3.24
N LYS A 227 -17.21 1.95 3.48
CA LYS A 227 -17.35 2.67 4.76
C LYS A 227 -17.63 1.73 5.94
N LYS A 228 -18.40 0.66 5.72
CA LYS A 228 -18.71 -0.35 6.77
C LYS A 228 -17.51 -1.23 7.08
N LEU A 229 -16.65 -1.49 6.11
CA LEU A 229 -15.52 -2.42 6.21
C LEU A 229 -14.19 -1.74 6.60
N LEU A 230 -14.03 -0.47 6.24
CA LEU A 230 -12.84 0.30 6.60
C LEU A 230 -12.92 0.73 8.06
N MET A 231 -11.82 0.54 8.80
CA MET A 231 -11.52 1.29 10.03
C MET A 231 -10.53 2.42 9.65
N PRO A 232 -11.02 3.58 9.18
CA PRO A 232 -10.18 4.51 8.46
C PRO A 232 -9.46 5.48 9.39
N ASP A 233 -8.23 5.85 8.99
CA ASP A 233 -7.59 7.04 9.49
C ASP A 233 -8.34 8.33 9.04
N ARG A 234 -8.01 9.46 9.65
CA ARG A 234 -8.65 10.75 9.38
C ARG A 234 -8.64 11.12 7.89
N GLN A 235 -7.54 10.85 7.18
CA GLN A 235 -7.39 11.20 5.78
C GLN A 235 -8.26 10.32 4.87
N THR A 236 -8.35 9.03 5.19
CA THR A 236 -9.22 8.09 4.47
C THR A 236 -10.69 8.43 4.66
N LEU A 237 -11.11 8.81 5.89
CA LEU A 237 -12.48 9.30 6.16
C LEU A 237 -12.79 10.56 5.36
N PHE A 238 -11.89 11.54 5.36
CA PHE A 238 -12.05 12.76 4.57
C PHE A 238 -12.29 12.45 3.09
N ARG A 239 -11.44 11.58 2.49
CA ARG A 239 -11.58 11.19 1.08
C ARG A 239 -12.87 10.43 0.81
N LEU A 240 -13.25 9.51 1.68
CA LEU A 240 -14.47 8.73 1.56
C LEU A 240 -15.71 9.63 1.51
N HIS A 241 -15.87 10.54 2.48
CA HIS A 241 -16.99 11.47 2.52
C HIS A 241 -16.99 12.45 1.35
N LYS A 242 -15.80 12.86 0.86
CA LYS A 242 -15.69 13.69 -0.33
C LYS A 242 -16.18 12.98 -1.59
N GLU A 243 -15.83 11.72 -1.78
CA GLU A 243 -16.31 10.92 -2.92
C GLU A 243 -17.81 10.60 -2.81
N LEU A 244 -18.35 10.38 -1.61
CA LEU A 244 -19.79 10.26 -1.38
C LEU A 244 -20.52 11.57 -1.76
N ALA A 245 -20.00 12.73 -1.37
CA ALA A 245 -20.55 14.02 -1.75
C ALA A 245 -20.53 14.24 -3.27
N ASP A 246 -19.50 13.80 -3.97
CA ASP A 246 -19.42 13.88 -5.43
C ASP A 246 -20.41 12.90 -6.10
N ALA A 247 -20.65 11.72 -5.55
CA ALA A 247 -21.68 10.80 -6.03
C ALA A 247 -23.09 11.38 -5.88
N PHE A 248 -23.41 12.01 -4.73
CA PHE A 248 -24.69 12.71 -4.55
C PHE A 248 -24.84 13.92 -5.46
N LYS A 249 -23.73 14.60 -5.82
CA LYS A 249 -23.74 15.66 -6.82
C LYS A 249 -24.18 15.12 -8.20
N LEU A 250 -23.66 13.96 -8.62
CA LEU A 250 -24.05 13.32 -9.89
C LEU A 250 -25.54 12.94 -9.91
N LYS A 251 -26.08 12.52 -8.77
CA LYS A 251 -27.50 12.20 -8.63
C LYS A 251 -28.39 13.43 -8.47
N SER A 252 -27.81 14.65 -8.37
CA SER A 252 -28.54 15.88 -8.10
C SER A 252 -29.32 15.89 -6.77
N GLU A 253 -28.74 15.27 -5.73
CA GLU A 253 -29.28 15.18 -4.37
C GLU A 253 -28.51 16.11 -3.43
N PRO A 254 -28.83 17.42 -3.39
CA PRO A 254 -28.04 18.42 -2.68
C PRO A 254 -28.12 18.35 -1.15
N ASP A 255 -29.17 17.77 -0.59
CA ASP A 255 -29.36 17.50 0.84
C ASP A 255 -28.37 16.45 1.35
N PHE A 256 -28.35 15.27 0.75
CA PHE A 256 -27.39 14.22 1.10
C PHE A 256 -25.94 14.66 0.80
N ARG A 257 -25.71 15.39 -0.30
CA ARG A 257 -24.41 15.99 -0.59
C ARG A 257 -23.94 16.91 0.54
N LEU A 258 -24.85 17.73 1.09
CA LEU A 258 -24.54 18.64 2.19
C LEU A 258 -24.14 17.89 3.46
N GLU A 259 -24.84 16.81 3.81
CA GLU A 259 -24.51 15.95 4.94
C GLU A 259 -23.10 15.38 4.82
N GLU A 260 -22.76 14.83 3.66
CA GLU A 260 -21.42 14.27 3.42
C GLU A 260 -20.32 15.37 3.44
N LEU A 261 -20.59 16.57 2.95
CA LEU A 261 -19.66 17.70 3.06
C LEU A 261 -19.49 18.18 4.51
N GLN A 262 -20.51 18.09 5.35
CA GLN A 262 -20.42 18.37 6.79
C GLN A 262 -19.54 17.34 7.50
N GLU A 263 -19.66 16.06 7.14
CA GLU A 263 -18.75 15.03 7.64
C GLU A 263 -17.31 15.25 7.14
N CYS A 264 -17.10 15.62 5.87
CA CYS A 264 -15.78 16.02 5.37
C CYS A 264 -15.15 17.11 6.23
N MET A 265 -15.93 18.12 6.64
CA MET A 265 -15.44 19.25 7.44
C MET A 265 -14.86 18.81 8.79
N ARG A 266 -15.35 17.72 9.40
CA ARG A 266 -14.82 17.16 10.65
C ARG A 266 -13.41 16.62 10.51
N TYR A 267 -13.05 16.17 9.30
CA TYR A 267 -11.78 15.54 8.99
C TYR A 267 -10.86 16.42 8.15
N ALA A 268 -11.32 17.61 7.73
CA ALA A 268 -10.62 18.54 6.85
C ALA A 268 -9.34 19.09 7.49
N GLU A 269 -8.33 19.31 6.66
CA GLU A 269 -7.17 20.14 6.97
C GLU A 269 -7.49 21.60 6.60
N GLU A 270 -6.69 22.57 7.13
CA GLU A 270 -6.91 24.01 6.88
C GLU A 270 -6.99 24.35 5.38
N LYS A 271 -6.18 23.68 4.55
CA LYS A 271 -6.16 23.86 3.08
C LYS A 271 -7.47 23.49 2.39
N ASP A 272 -8.27 22.58 2.99
CA ASP A 272 -9.50 22.02 2.40
C ASP A 272 -10.75 22.83 2.79
N VAL A 273 -10.67 23.58 3.87
CA VAL A 273 -11.82 24.30 4.48
C VAL A 273 -12.48 25.26 3.51
N ASN A 274 -11.70 26.02 2.74
CA ASN A 274 -12.24 27.01 1.80
C ASN A 274 -13.04 26.34 0.67
N GLU A 275 -12.53 25.25 0.10
CA GLU A 275 -13.25 24.50 -0.93
C GLU A 275 -14.55 23.93 -0.39
N LEU A 276 -14.52 23.29 0.78
CA LEU A 276 -15.72 22.73 1.41
C LEU A 276 -16.76 23.82 1.73
N THR A 277 -16.33 24.96 2.25
CA THR A 277 -17.21 26.09 2.53
C THR A 277 -17.95 26.55 1.27
N TYR A 278 -17.26 26.69 0.16
CA TYR A 278 -17.88 27.02 -1.14
C TYR A 278 -18.87 25.93 -1.60
N LEU A 279 -18.49 24.64 -1.51
CA LEU A 279 -19.37 23.54 -1.94
C LEU A 279 -20.64 23.45 -1.09
N MET A 280 -20.55 23.67 0.22
CA MET A 280 -21.71 23.74 1.11
C MET A 280 -22.61 24.94 0.75
N GLY A 281 -22.03 26.09 0.40
CA GLY A 281 -22.77 27.24 -0.13
C GLY A 281 -23.56 26.90 -1.39
N GLN A 282 -22.97 26.10 -2.31
CA GLN A 282 -23.68 25.59 -3.50
C GLN A 282 -24.87 24.69 -3.14
N CYS A 283 -24.70 23.78 -2.17
CA CYS A 283 -25.80 22.92 -1.72
C CYS A 283 -26.95 23.76 -1.14
N TYR A 284 -26.69 24.73 -0.26
CA TYR A 284 -27.69 25.60 0.29
C TYR A 284 -28.38 26.41 -0.81
N PHE A 285 -27.66 26.86 -1.83
CA PHE A 285 -28.26 27.57 -2.97
C PHE A 285 -29.21 26.66 -3.76
N GLN A 286 -28.85 25.43 -4.05
CA GLN A 286 -29.70 24.43 -4.72
C GLN A 286 -30.93 24.08 -3.89
N LEU A 287 -30.78 23.98 -2.56
CA LEU A 287 -31.87 23.74 -1.60
C LEU A 287 -32.76 25.00 -1.37
N LYS A 288 -32.51 26.12 -2.09
CA LYS A 288 -33.23 27.40 -1.96
C LYS A 288 -33.15 28.02 -0.56
N GLN A 289 -32.18 27.63 0.28
CA GLN A 289 -31.89 28.19 1.58
C GLN A 289 -31.01 29.45 1.43
N ARG A 290 -31.60 30.53 0.92
CA ARG A 290 -30.88 31.73 0.46
C ARG A 290 -29.98 32.37 1.53
N ASP A 291 -30.43 32.46 2.76
CA ASP A 291 -29.66 33.13 3.82
C ASP A 291 -28.39 32.32 4.18
N LYS A 292 -28.51 31.00 4.28
CA LYS A 292 -27.38 30.16 4.51
C LYS A 292 -26.42 30.16 3.31
N ALA A 293 -26.95 30.08 2.08
CA ALA A 293 -26.13 30.18 0.89
C ALA A 293 -25.30 31.46 0.85
N LYS A 294 -25.94 32.63 1.18
CA LYS A 294 -25.26 33.92 1.28
C LYS A 294 -24.15 33.92 2.34
N ASP A 295 -24.43 33.38 3.53
CA ASP A 295 -23.43 33.26 4.61
C ASP A 295 -22.22 32.47 4.18
N TYR A 296 -22.40 31.25 3.62
CA TYR A 296 -21.33 30.41 3.19
C TYR A 296 -20.51 31.01 2.03
N PHE A 297 -21.15 31.64 1.05
CA PHE A 297 -20.43 32.28 -0.05
C PHE A 297 -19.64 33.50 0.42
N ASN A 298 -20.19 34.33 1.35
CA ASN A 298 -19.48 35.47 1.91
C ASN A 298 -18.25 34.99 2.71
N ARG A 299 -18.41 34.01 3.61
CA ARG A 299 -17.32 33.44 4.38
C ARG A 299 -16.20 32.88 3.46
N PHE A 300 -16.57 32.19 2.37
CA PHE A 300 -15.60 31.72 1.37
C PHE A 300 -14.86 32.90 0.70
N LEU A 301 -15.58 33.94 0.29
CA LEU A 301 -14.99 35.10 -0.38
C LEU A 301 -14.06 35.88 0.53
N GLU A 302 -14.44 36.07 1.80
CA GLU A 302 -13.61 36.71 2.83
C GLU A 302 -12.34 35.89 3.12
N ALA A 303 -12.50 34.61 3.37
CA ALA A 303 -11.36 33.72 3.65
C ALA A 303 -10.34 33.59 2.49
N THR A 304 -10.78 33.89 1.27
CA THR A 304 -9.99 33.87 0.06
C THR A 304 -9.66 35.27 -0.49
N GLU A 305 -9.87 36.31 0.27
CA GLU A 305 -9.47 37.68 -0.09
C GLU A 305 -7.94 37.85 0.07
N ASN A 306 -7.33 38.58 -0.82
CA ASN A 306 -5.90 38.96 -0.75
C ASN A 306 -4.86 37.78 -0.71
N LYS A 307 -5.21 36.60 -1.18
CA LYS A 307 -4.28 35.48 -1.30
C LYS A 307 -4.09 35.09 -2.77
N GLU A 308 -2.86 34.72 -3.14
CA GLU A 308 -2.64 34.07 -4.42
C GLU A 308 -3.18 32.64 -4.38
N TYR A 309 -4.14 32.35 -5.22
CA TYR A 309 -4.75 31.03 -5.34
C TYR A 309 -4.59 30.46 -6.75
N ASN A 310 -4.69 29.14 -6.85
CA ASN A 310 -4.76 28.44 -8.13
C ASN A 310 -6.05 28.82 -8.88
N ASP A 311 -6.09 28.50 -10.17
CA ASP A 311 -7.22 28.87 -11.04
C ASP A 311 -8.55 28.28 -10.57
N LYS A 312 -8.55 27.10 -9.93
CA LYS A 312 -9.74 26.49 -9.33
C LYS A 312 -10.41 27.40 -8.31
N ILE A 313 -9.65 28.00 -7.40
CA ILE A 313 -10.22 28.93 -6.40
C ILE A 313 -10.70 30.23 -7.04
N LYS A 314 -10.00 30.74 -8.07
CA LYS A 314 -10.45 31.91 -8.83
C LYS A 314 -11.81 31.67 -9.50
N ASP A 315 -12.01 30.49 -10.10
CA ASP A 315 -13.27 30.10 -10.73
C ASP A 315 -14.40 29.99 -9.69
N MET A 316 -14.10 29.38 -8.53
CA MET A 316 -15.06 29.29 -7.41
C MET A 316 -15.47 30.68 -6.90
N ARG A 317 -14.53 31.63 -6.76
CA ARG A 317 -14.83 33.01 -6.37
C ARG A 317 -15.77 33.67 -7.38
N SER A 318 -15.46 33.57 -8.66
CA SER A 318 -16.29 34.09 -9.75
C SER A 318 -17.71 33.50 -9.72
N ALA A 319 -17.83 32.22 -9.47
CA ALA A 319 -19.11 31.53 -9.37
C ALA A 319 -19.88 31.93 -8.09
N ALA A 320 -19.21 32.05 -6.93
CA ALA A 320 -19.84 32.54 -5.69
C ALA A 320 -20.42 33.94 -5.85
N GLN A 321 -19.66 34.85 -6.48
CA GLN A 321 -20.14 36.22 -6.75
C GLN A 321 -21.36 36.28 -7.70
N ARG A 322 -21.36 35.38 -8.73
CA ARG A 322 -22.54 35.24 -9.61
C ARG A 322 -23.76 34.76 -8.84
N ASN A 323 -23.61 33.73 -8.01
CA ASN A 323 -24.73 33.20 -7.21
C ASN A 323 -25.26 34.20 -6.21
N LEU A 324 -24.39 34.99 -5.54
CA LEU A 324 -24.82 36.07 -4.66
C LEU A 324 -25.65 37.12 -5.41
N ARG A 325 -25.23 37.52 -6.62
CA ARG A 325 -26.03 38.48 -7.45
C ARG A 325 -27.39 37.90 -7.82
N MET A 326 -27.48 36.59 -8.18
CA MET A 326 -28.77 35.96 -8.48
C MET A 326 -29.73 35.92 -7.27
N MET A 327 -29.21 35.95 -6.05
CA MET A 327 -30.02 35.95 -4.82
C MET A 327 -30.46 37.35 -4.37
N MET A 328 -30.03 38.41 -5.02
CA MET A 328 -30.43 39.79 -4.74
C MET A 328 -31.74 40.16 -5.45
N TRP A 329 -32.10 39.37 -6.44
CA TRP A 329 -33.35 39.50 -7.22
C TRP A 329 -34.35 38.39 -6.85
#